data_c6d9ade623e2c19125b31bcc9ddeadf0
#
_entry.id   c6d9ade623e2c19125b31bcc9ddeadf0
#
_cell.length_a   1.000
_cell.length_b   1.000
_cell.length_c   1.000
_cell.angle_alpha   90.00
_cell.angle_beta   90.00
_cell.angle_gamma   90.00
#
_symmetry.space_group_name_H-M   'P 1'
#
loop_
_entity.id
_entity.type
_entity.pdbx_description
1 polymer ?
#
loop_
_entity_poly.entity_id
_entity_poly.type
_entity_poly.pdbx_seq_one_letter_code
_entity_poly.pdbx_strand_id
1 'polypeptide(L)'
;MRDEIKEKKIHPTEKSYTAYLLQTGMDKICKKIGEESAEVIIAAKNADAKDAEDLRLEVCKESADLLYHLSVLWEAAGVSVNDVMAVLEERSHVKGNKKTVGHLDKTF
;
A
#
# COMPACT_ATOMS: atom_id res chain seq x y z
N MET A 1 -3.40 2.16 -10.27
CA MET A 1 -2.35 1.18 -10.10
C MET A 1 -2.81 -0.23 -10.40
N ARG A 2 -3.91 -0.62 -9.82
CA ARG A 2 -4.43 -1.95 -10.08
C ARG A 2 -4.77 -2.18 -11.54
N ASP A 3 -5.30 -1.14 -12.18
CA ASP A 3 -5.60 -1.23 -13.60
C ASP A 3 -4.34 -1.45 -14.40
N GLU A 4 -3.28 -0.82 -14.00
CA GLU A 4 -2.00 -0.97 -14.69
C GLU A 4 -1.48 -2.39 -14.58
N ILE A 5 -1.70 -3.02 -13.45
CA ILE A 5 -1.27 -4.40 -13.26
C ILE A 5 -2.00 -5.31 -14.23
N LYS A 6 -3.25 -5.03 -14.50
CA LYS A 6 -4.07 -5.86 -15.37
C LYS A 6 -3.95 -5.53 -16.84
N GLU A 7 -3.52 -4.34 -17.15
CA GLU A 7 -3.43 -3.89 -18.54
C GLU A 7 -2.12 -4.32 -19.16
N LYS A 8 -2.12 -4.29 -20.47
CA LYS A 8 -0.93 -4.67 -21.23
C LYS A 8 0.12 -3.59 -21.26
N LYS A 9 -0.17 -2.46 -20.71
CA LYS A 9 0.72 -1.30 -20.81
C LYS A 9 1.91 -1.36 -19.89
N ILE A 10 1.84 -2.16 -18.85
CA ILE A 10 2.97 -2.28 -17.94
C ILE A 10 4.12 -2.96 -18.62
N HIS A 11 5.31 -2.68 -18.15
CA HIS A 11 6.51 -3.25 -18.72
C HIS A 11 6.51 -4.77 -18.57
N PRO A 12 7.09 -5.48 -19.55
CA PRO A 12 7.15 -6.94 -19.45
C PRO A 12 7.82 -7.42 -18.16
N THR A 13 8.83 -6.70 -17.68
CA THR A 13 9.50 -7.09 -16.43
C THR A 13 8.57 -6.96 -15.24
N GLU A 14 7.74 -5.92 -15.21
CA GLU A 14 6.77 -5.76 -14.14
C GLU A 14 5.70 -6.84 -14.21
N LYS A 15 5.26 -7.18 -15.41
CA LYS A 15 4.30 -8.26 -15.59
C LYS A 15 4.88 -9.57 -15.08
N SER A 16 6.14 -9.84 -15.40
CA SER A 16 6.78 -11.06 -14.98
C SER A 16 6.89 -11.14 -13.46
N TYR A 17 7.22 -10.02 -12.83
CA TYR A 17 7.34 -9.98 -11.39
C TYR A 17 5.98 -10.20 -10.72
N THR A 18 4.94 -9.54 -11.24
CA THR A 18 3.60 -9.72 -10.69
C THR A 18 3.15 -11.16 -10.82
N ALA A 19 3.38 -11.76 -11.98
CA ALA A 19 3.01 -13.15 -12.19
C ALA A 19 3.79 -14.06 -11.25
N TYR A 20 5.06 -13.78 -11.05
CA TYR A 20 5.88 -14.55 -10.12
C TYR A 20 5.31 -14.50 -8.71
N LEU A 21 4.94 -13.30 -8.26
CA LEU A 21 4.38 -13.16 -6.92
C LEU A 21 3.07 -13.91 -6.78
N LEU A 22 2.21 -13.79 -7.78
CA LEU A 22 0.92 -14.48 -7.72
C LEU A 22 1.10 -15.99 -7.72
N GLN A 23 2.11 -16.48 -8.44
CA GLN A 23 2.39 -17.91 -8.48
C GLN A 23 3.01 -18.43 -7.18
N THR A 24 3.90 -17.65 -6.58
CA THR A 24 4.56 -18.10 -5.37
C THR A 24 3.65 -18.07 -4.16
N GLY A 25 2.59 -17.25 -4.20
CA GLY A 25 1.55 -17.36 -3.22
C GLY A 25 1.65 -16.35 -2.10
N MET A 26 0.71 -16.50 -1.18
CA MET A 26 0.43 -15.48 -0.17
C MET A 26 1.60 -15.25 0.77
N ASP A 27 2.32 -16.31 1.14
CA ASP A 27 3.43 -16.15 2.08
C ASP A 27 4.48 -15.21 1.54
N LYS A 28 4.84 -15.37 0.28
CA LYS A 28 5.85 -14.51 -0.35
C LYS A 28 5.34 -13.08 -0.47
N ILE A 29 4.09 -12.95 -0.87
CA ILE A 29 3.49 -11.61 -1.00
C ILE A 29 3.48 -10.91 0.35
N CYS A 30 3.07 -11.60 1.39
CA CYS A 30 3.05 -11.00 2.73
C CYS A 30 4.44 -10.63 3.21
N LYS A 31 5.43 -11.46 2.90
CA LYS A 31 6.80 -11.13 3.27
C LYS A 31 7.25 -9.84 2.60
N LYS A 32 6.92 -9.67 1.32
CA LYS A 32 7.28 -8.45 0.61
C LYS A 32 6.60 -7.23 1.24
N ILE A 33 5.35 -7.37 1.64
CA ILE A 33 4.64 -6.26 2.25
C ILE A 33 5.28 -5.87 3.58
N GLY A 34 5.70 -6.86 4.36
CA GLY A 34 6.42 -6.56 5.59
C GLY A 34 7.70 -5.79 5.33
N GLU A 35 8.46 -6.20 4.32
CA GLU A 35 9.70 -5.52 3.97
C GLU A 35 9.44 -4.10 3.48
N GLU A 36 8.44 -3.92 2.61
CA GLU A 36 8.14 -2.60 2.07
C GLU A 36 7.59 -1.68 3.14
N SER A 37 6.81 -2.22 4.09
CA SER A 37 6.32 -1.41 5.20
C SER A 37 7.47 -0.88 6.04
N ALA A 38 8.46 -1.72 6.31
CA ALA A 38 9.62 -1.28 7.06
C ALA A 38 10.37 -0.18 6.33
N GLU A 39 10.47 -0.28 5.02
CA GLU A 39 11.18 0.73 4.24
C GLU A 39 10.44 2.06 4.23
N VAL A 40 9.12 2.03 4.23
CA VAL A 40 8.35 3.27 4.35
C VAL A 40 8.63 3.93 5.69
N ILE A 41 8.66 3.15 6.76
CA ILE A 41 8.93 3.68 8.10
C ILE A 41 10.31 4.31 8.14
N ILE A 42 11.30 3.62 7.61
CA ILE A 42 12.67 4.14 7.61
C ILE A 42 12.75 5.44 6.81
N ALA A 43 12.14 5.46 5.63
CA ALA A 43 12.14 6.67 4.80
C ALA A 43 11.46 7.83 5.53
N ALA A 44 10.35 7.55 6.21
CA ALA A 44 9.62 8.58 6.93
C ALA A 44 10.45 9.14 8.08
N LYS A 45 11.16 8.27 8.81
CA LYS A 45 11.99 8.73 9.91
C LYS A 45 13.15 9.58 9.41
N ASN A 46 13.72 9.20 8.27
CA ASN A 46 14.79 10.01 7.68
C ASN A 46 14.27 11.38 7.26
N ALA A 47 13.09 11.42 6.67
CA ALA A 47 12.50 12.68 6.22
C ALA A 47 12.10 13.56 7.41
N ASP A 48 11.70 12.93 8.51
CA ASP A 48 11.34 13.68 9.71
C ASP A 48 12.57 14.31 10.35
N ALA A 49 13.70 13.65 10.26
CA ALA A 49 14.91 14.14 10.88
C ALA A 49 15.53 15.32 10.11
N LYS A 50 15.26 15.41 8.82
CA LYS A 50 15.86 16.45 8.00
C LYS A 50 14.90 16.85 6.90
N ASP A 51 14.66 18.15 6.81
CA ASP A 51 13.75 18.69 5.79
C ASP A 51 14.50 18.80 4.47
N ALA A 52 14.31 17.82 3.62
CA ALA A 52 14.97 17.77 2.32
C ALA A 52 14.03 17.13 1.30
N GLU A 53 14.04 17.68 0.10
CA GLU A 53 13.12 17.23 -0.93
C GLU A 53 13.42 15.81 -1.37
N ASP A 54 14.70 15.46 -1.46
CA ASP A 54 15.05 14.11 -1.87
C ASP A 54 14.63 13.07 -0.83
N LEU A 55 14.61 13.43 0.45
CA LEU A 55 14.13 12.53 1.47
C LEU A 55 12.62 12.35 1.39
N ARG A 56 11.90 13.43 1.07
CA ARG A 56 10.46 13.31 0.88
C ARG A 56 10.15 12.47 -0.35
N LEU A 57 10.95 12.60 -1.40
CA LEU A 57 10.78 11.79 -2.59
C LEU A 57 10.98 10.31 -2.26
N GLU A 58 11.91 10.03 -1.37
CA GLU A 58 12.14 8.64 -0.97
C GLU A 58 10.90 8.06 -0.28
N VAL A 59 10.22 8.85 0.54
CA VAL A 59 8.96 8.41 1.14
C VAL A 59 7.96 8.07 0.05
N CYS A 60 7.89 8.90 -0.98
CA CYS A 60 6.97 8.63 -2.08
C CYS A 60 7.29 7.32 -2.79
N LYS A 61 8.58 7.08 -3.04
CA LYS A 61 8.99 5.86 -3.74
C LYS A 61 8.68 4.62 -2.93
N GLU A 62 9.00 4.64 -1.65
CA GLU A 62 8.74 3.48 -0.82
C GLU A 62 7.25 3.26 -0.62
N SER A 63 6.49 4.36 -0.53
CA SER A 63 5.04 4.24 -0.42
C SER A 63 4.44 3.65 -1.69
N ALA A 64 4.97 4.02 -2.85
CA ALA A 64 4.51 3.45 -4.12
C ALA A 64 4.79 1.95 -4.17
N ASP A 65 5.98 1.54 -3.71
CA ASP A 65 6.32 0.13 -3.67
C ASP A 65 5.37 -0.64 -2.76
N LEU A 66 5.07 -0.07 -1.60
CA LEU A 66 4.14 -0.72 -0.69
C LEU A 66 2.75 -0.83 -1.30
N LEU A 67 2.29 0.24 -1.92
CA LEU A 67 0.97 0.24 -2.53
C LEU A 67 0.88 -0.77 -3.65
N TYR A 68 1.95 -0.90 -4.43
CA TYR A 68 1.99 -1.89 -5.49
C TYR A 68 1.85 -3.30 -4.92
N HIS A 69 2.61 -3.62 -3.88
CA HIS A 69 2.55 -4.96 -3.30
C HIS A 69 1.22 -5.22 -2.62
N LEU A 70 0.61 -4.19 -2.05
CA LEU A 70 -0.75 -4.33 -1.51
C LEU A 70 -1.73 -4.66 -2.62
N SER A 71 -1.58 -4.04 -3.79
CA SER A 71 -2.45 -4.35 -4.93
C SER A 71 -2.35 -5.80 -5.33
N VAL A 72 -1.14 -6.33 -5.32
CA VAL A 72 -0.92 -7.74 -5.66
C VAL A 72 -1.56 -8.64 -4.60
N LEU A 73 -1.41 -8.28 -3.33
CA LEU A 73 -2.02 -9.04 -2.25
C LEU A 73 -3.54 -9.07 -2.40
N TRP A 74 -4.14 -7.92 -2.70
CA TRP A 74 -5.59 -7.88 -2.88
C TRP A 74 -6.02 -8.78 -4.02
N GLU A 75 -5.27 -8.74 -5.11
CA GLU A 75 -5.59 -9.61 -6.25
C GLU A 75 -5.54 -11.07 -5.83
N ALA A 76 -4.50 -11.45 -5.09
CA ALA A 76 -4.34 -12.82 -4.64
C ALA A 76 -5.43 -13.23 -3.66
N ALA A 77 -5.93 -12.28 -2.88
CA ALA A 77 -6.94 -12.56 -1.86
C ALA A 77 -8.36 -12.44 -2.40
N GLY A 78 -8.53 -12.05 -3.65
CA GLY A 78 -9.87 -11.88 -4.22
C GLY A 78 -10.55 -10.62 -3.72
N VAL A 79 -9.79 -9.63 -3.35
CA VAL A 79 -10.30 -8.36 -2.84
C VAL A 79 -10.04 -7.28 -3.88
N SER A 80 -11.04 -6.45 -4.16
CA SER A 80 -10.87 -5.37 -5.11
C SER A 80 -10.48 -4.09 -4.39
N VAL A 81 -9.91 -3.16 -5.16
CA VAL A 81 -9.61 -1.83 -4.63
C VAL A 81 -10.89 -1.18 -4.13
N ASN A 82 -11.99 -1.36 -4.86
CA ASN A 82 -13.27 -0.77 -4.46
C ASN A 82 -13.73 -1.31 -3.11
N ASP A 83 -13.48 -2.58 -2.83
CA ASP A 83 -13.83 -3.16 -1.54
C ASP A 83 -13.11 -2.43 -0.42
N VAL A 84 -11.83 -2.17 -0.62
CA VAL A 84 -11.02 -1.48 0.39
C VAL A 84 -11.50 -0.05 0.57
N MET A 85 -11.75 0.63 -0.55
CA MET A 85 -12.21 2.01 -0.48
C MET A 85 -13.57 2.12 0.19
N ALA A 86 -14.43 1.13 0.00
CA ALA A 86 -15.74 1.14 0.63
C ALA A 86 -15.61 1.06 2.15
N VAL A 87 -14.65 0.27 2.64
CA VAL A 87 -14.43 0.19 4.08
C VAL A 87 -13.93 1.53 4.61
N LEU A 88 -13.03 2.17 3.88
CA LEU A 88 -12.52 3.47 4.30
C LEU A 88 -13.64 4.51 4.35
N GLU A 89 -14.51 4.49 3.36
CA GLU A 89 -15.62 5.43 3.32
C GLU A 89 -16.56 5.20 4.49
N GLU A 90 -16.84 3.95 4.78
CA GLU A 90 -17.69 3.62 5.92
C GLU A 90 -17.12 4.13 7.23
N ARG A 91 -15.81 3.92 7.41
CA ARG A 91 -15.16 4.39 8.62
C ARG A 91 -15.16 5.90 8.74
N SER A 92 -15.04 6.56 7.61
CA SER A 92 -15.06 8.02 7.59
C SER A 92 -16.39 8.54 8.11
N HIS A 93 -17.49 7.94 7.68
CA HIS A 93 -18.81 8.32 8.16
C HIS A 93 -18.96 8.08 9.65
N VAL A 94 -18.53 6.92 10.12
CA VAL A 94 -18.63 6.59 11.52
C VAL A 94 -17.84 7.57 12.37
N LYS A 95 -16.62 7.87 11.95
CA LYS A 95 -15.76 8.79 12.69
C LYS A 95 -16.37 10.18 12.73
N GLY A 96 -16.89 10.62 11.58
CA GLY A 96 -17.52 11.92 11.51
C GLY A 96 -18.70 12.04 12.45
N ASN A 97 -19.46 10.98 12.63
CA ASN A 97 -20.63 10.97 13.49
C ASN A 97 -20.28 10.97 14.95
N LYS A 98 -19.24 10.24 15.31
CA LYS A 98 -18.91 10.05 16.71
C LYS A 98 -18.23 11.24 17.36
N LYS A 99 -17.42 11.91 16.62
CA LYS A 99 -16.73 13.08 17.15
C LYS A 99 -15.86 12.79 18.34
N THR A 100 -15.38 11.60 18.46
CA THR A 100 -14.56 11.22 19.58
C THR A 100 -13.11 11.25 19.18
N VAL A 101 -12.53 12.41 19.33
CA VAL A 101 -11.18 12.64 18.84
C VAL A 101 -10.17 11.71 19.48
N GLY A 102 -10.31 11.48 20.77
CA GLY A 102 -9.34 10.63 21.45
C GLY A 102 -9.30 9.21 20.95
N HIS A 103 -10.29 8.80 20.21
CA HIS A 103 -10.36 7.44 19.70
C HIS A 103 -9.89 7.30 18.27
N LEU A 104 -9.57 8.38 17.62
CA LEU A 104 -9.21 8.31 16.20
C LEU A 104 -7.98 7.45 15.98
N ASP A 105 -6.97 7.64 16.80
CA ASP A 105 -5.75 6.87 16.66
C ASP A 105 -5.99 5.38 16.78
N LYS A 106 -6.87 5.01 17.65
CA LYS A 106 -7.15 3.60 17.91
C LYS A 106 -8.04 3.01 16.85
N THR A 107 -8.85 3.82 16.22
CA THR A 107 -9.76 3.34 15.21
C THR A 107 -9.05 3.06 13.89
N PHE A 108 -7.98 3.76 13.67
CA PHE A 108 -7.18 3.56 12.50
C PHE A 108 -5.97 2.77 12.80
#